data_7748a5e19e0c5b0acbd4073264bd694b
#
_entry.id   7748a5e19e0c5b0acbd4073264bd694b
#
_cell.length_a   1.000
_cell.length_b   1.000
_cell.length_c   1.000
_cell.angle_alpha   90.00
_cell.angle_beta   90.00
_cell.angle_gamma   90.00
#
_symmetry.space_group_name_H-M   'P 1'
#
loop_
_entity.id
_entity.type
_entity.pdbx_description
1 polymer ?
#
loop_
_entity_poly.entity_id
_entity_poly.type
_entity_poly.pdbx_seq_one_letter_code
_entity_poly.pdbx_strand_id
1 'polypeptide(L)'
;MFNIDLRKKCAGLRAFFYRSNAHTVVTAVFFALLSACSSLPQQPSAVPDNAASLALHAKHLTTLQAIKAFHVKGRIGVQTKQQGFSGGIDWQHATAKDDIALYSPLGGQVASVERTPEKVTLVDAKGNSMSAADAETLTQSALGWQLPLAGLADWVIGRPYVACAANTQVNCAANSNLSASNSPAKTLDAQGKLRTLDQDGWHIEYQEYAQFNETWLPSKLYLTSQNVNIKLIVQHITPE
;
A
#
# COMPACT_ATOMS: atom_id res chain seq x y z
N MET A 1 -19.13 71.03 -5.03
CA MET A 1 -18.80 72.20 -5.84
C MET A 1 -18.36 71.70 -7.23
N PHE A 2 -19.18 72.14 -8.24
CA PHE A 2 -18.99 71.95 -9.70
C PHE A 2 -18.85 70.56 -10.24
N ASN A 3 -19.79 69.90 -10.88
CA ASN A 3 -20.80 70.12 -11.92
C ASN A 3 -20.23 70.41 -13.33
N ILE A 4 -20.84 69.77 -14.28
CA ILE A 4 -20.94 69.99 -15.77
C ILE A 4 -20.38 68.79 -16.55
N ASP A 5 -21.18 67.88 -17.10
CA ASP A 5 -22.23 67.87 -18.15
C ASP A 5 -21.67 68.15 -19.55
N LEU A 6 -22.03 67.36 -20.44
CA LEU A 6 -22.57 67.48 -21.82
C LEU A 6 -21.97 66.47 -22.81
N ARG A 7 -22.79 65.52 -23.15
CA ARG A 7 -23.48 65.34 -24.46
C ARG A 7 -22.78 65.85 -25.75
N LYS A 8 -22.61 64.98 -26.65
CA LYS A 8 -23.20 64.94 -28.03
C LYS A 8 -22.25 64.34 -29.05
N LYS A 9 -22.75 63.33 -29.72
CA LYS A 9 -23.18 63.23 -31.13
C LYS A 9 -22.16 62.70 -32.11
N CYS A 10 -22.59 61.73 -32.78
CA CYS A 10 -22.80 61.44 -34.22
C CYS A 10 -21.98 60.31 -34.82
N ALA A 11 -22.72 59.30 -35.15
CA ALA A 11 -22.87 58.67 -36.46
C ALA A 11 -21.64 58.55 -37.35
N GLY A 12 -21.30 57.32 -37.70
CA GLY A 12 -20.40 56.98 -38.79
C GLY A 12 -20.49 55.50 -39.06
N LEU A 13 -21.48 55.13 -39.88
CA LEU A 13 -21.53 53.80 -40.55
C LEU A 13 -20.28 53.61 -41.36
N ARG A 14 -19.48 52.58 -41.08
CA ARG A 14 -18.64 51.96 -42.07
C ARG A 14 -18.70 50.47 -41.86
N ALA A 15 -19.38 49.81 -42.79
CA ALA A 15 -19.28 48.38 -43.04
C ALA A 15 -17.82 48.00 -43.21
N PHE A 16 -17.30 47.16 -42.30
CA PHE A 16 -16.00 46.56 -42.48
C PHE A 16 -16.17 45.07 -42.66
N PHE A 17 -15.72 44.64 -43.79
CA PHE A 17 -15.77 43.28 -44.33
C PHE A 17 -15.43 42.22 -43.27
N TYR A 18 -16.36 41.30 -43.07
CA TYR A 18 -16.15 40.04 -42.38
C TYR A 18 -15.30 39.13 -43.31
N ARG A 19 -14.00 39.19 -43.12
CA ARG A 19 -13.07 38.21 -43.69
C ARG A 19 -12.94 37.07 -42.70
N SER A 20 -13.71 36.02 -42.94
CA SER A 20 -13.70 34.78 -42.19
C SER A 20 -12.30 34.17 -42.19
N ASN A 21 -11.57 34.26 -41.10
CA ASN A 21 -10.33 33.54 -40.91
C ASN A 21 -10.65 32.13 -40.41
N ALA A 22 -10.72 31.18 -41.29
CA ALA A 22 -10.93 29.75 -41.03
C ALA A 22 -9.92 29.17 -40.01
N HIS A 23 -8.78 29.81 -39.78
CA HIS A 23 -7.75 29.39 -38.86
C HIS A 23 -8.09 29.61 -37.37
N THR A 24 -8.93 30.60 -37.03
CA THR A 24 -9.31 30.89 -35.63
C THR A 24 -10.32 29.88 -35.09
N VAL A 25 -11.14 29.28 -35.92
CA VAL A 25 -12.12 28.27 -35.50
C VAL A 25 -11.44 26.94 -35.24
N VAL A 26 -10.41 26.57 -36.01
CA VAL A 26 -9.68 25.34 -35.85
C VAL A 26 -8.87 25.34 -34.52
N THR A 27 -8.29 26.49 -34.15
CA THR A 27 -7.52 26.62 -32.89
C THR A 27 -8.40 26.53 -31.66
N ALA A 28 -9.63 27.05 -31.70
CA ALA A 28 -10.56 26.97 -30.57
C ALA A 28 -11.10 25.56 -30.37
N VAL A 29 -11.30 24.77 -31.43
CA VAL A 29 -11.76 23.38 -31.33
C VAL A 29 -10.66 22.46 -30.77
N PHE A 30 -9.38 22.74 -31.07
CA PHE A 30 -8.27 21.93 -30.56
C PHE A 30 -8.04 22.11 -29.06
N PHE A 31 -8.37 23.30 -28.49
CA PHE A 31 -8.27 23.54 -27.03
C PHE A 31 -9.42 22.93 -26.22
N ALA A 32 -10.57 22.65 -26.83
CA ALA A 32 -11.73 22.07 -26.17
C ALA A 32 -11.62 20.55 -25.95
N LEU A 33 -10.69 19.86 -26.63
CA LEU A 33 -10.51 18.40 -26.55
C LEU A 33 -9.52 17.94 -25.46
N LEU A 34 -8.88 18.86 -24.75
CA LEU A 34 -7.93 18.54 -23.66
C LEU A 34 -8.59 18.45 -22.27
N SER A 35 -9.92 18.55 -22.18
CA SER A 35 -10.67 18.37 -20.92
C SER A 35 -10.94 16.88 -20.62
N ALA A 36 -10.15 15.94 -21.13
CA ALA A 36 -10.30 14.52 -20.87
C ALA A 36 -9.73 14.17 -19.50
N CYS A 37 -10.64 14.10 -18.54
CA CYS A 37 -10.65 13.14 -17.44
C CYS A 37 -9.32 12.87 -16.72
N SER A 38 -8.91 13.75 -15.83
CA SER A 38 -8.15 13.34 -14.66
C SER A 38 -9.14 12.82 -13.60
N SER A 39 -9.65 11.62 -13.76
CA SER A 39 -10.20 10.88 -12.64
C SER A 39 -9.02 10.51 -11.75
N LEU A 40 -8.72 11.37 -10.77
CA LEU A 40 -7.88 11.01 -9.64
C LEU A 40 -8.48 9.74 -9.03
N PRO A 41 -7.68 8.70 -8.73
CA PRO A 41 -8.17 7.56 -7.97
C PRO A 41 -8.77 8.10 -6.69
N GLN A 42 -10.08 7.97 -6.53
CA GLN A 42 -10.78 8.40 -5.34
C GLN A 42 -10.32 7.51 -4.20
N GLN A 43 -9.47 8.04 -3.32
CA GLN A 43 -9.01 7.35 -2.14
C GLN A 43 -10.26 7.01 -1.31
N PRO A 44 -10.53 5.73 -1.03
CA PRO A 44 -11.73 5.35 -0.29
C PRO A 44 -11.73 6.05 1.07
N SER A 45 -12.78 6.83 1.35
CA SER A 45 -12.91 7.53 2.63
C SER A 45 -13.02 6.52 3.78
N ALA A 46 -12.31 6.78 4.88
CA ALA A 46 -12.50 6.03 6.12
C ALA A 46 -13.94 6.28 6.61
N VAL A 47 -14.67 5.21 6.84
CA VAL A 47 -16.02 5.28 7.43
C VAL A 47 -15.87 5.02 8.93
N PRO A 48 -16.55 5.79 9.81
CA PRO A 48 -16.57 5.47 11.23
C PRO A 48 -16.99 4.02 11.45
N ASP A 49 -16.33 3.33 12.37
CA ASP A 49 -16.66 1.95 12.73
C ASP A 49 -18.11 1.86 13.17
N ASN A 50 -18.96 1.37 12.29
CA ASN A 50 -20.36 1.06 12.60
C ASN A 50 -20.57 -0.46 12.63
N ALA A 51 -21.66 -0.92 13.18
CA ALA A 51 -21.95 -2.34 13.30
C ALA A 51 -21.93 -3.07 11.94
N ALA A 52 -22.30 -2.39 10.85
CA ALA A 52 -22.30 -2.98 9.52
C ALA A 52 -20.87 -3.18 8.97
N SER A 53 -20.00 -2.17 9.09
CA SER A 53 -18.59 -2.30 8.65
C SER A 53 -17.84 -3.34 9.47
N LEU A 54 -18.10 -3.44 10.77
CA LEU A 54 -17.52 -4.46 11.65
C LEU A 54 -17.99 -5.88 11.25
N ALA A 55 -19.27 -6.06 10.93
CA ALA A 55 -19.80 -7.35 10.46
C ALA A 55 -19.18 -7.78 9.11
N LEU A 56 -19.03 -6.83 8.17
CA LEU A 56 -18.32 -7.06 6.91
C LEU A 56 -16.85 -7.40 7.13
N HIS A 57 -16.19 -6.71 8.05
CA HIS A 57 -14.81 -7.01 8.43
C HIS A 57 -14.64 -8.41 8.98
N ALA A 58 -15.50 -8.82 9.91
CA ALA A 58 -15.49 -10.18 10.46
C ALA A 58 -15.65 -11.24 9.37
N LYS A 59 -16.57 -11.02 8.44
CA LYS A 59 -16.75 -11.91 7.28
C LYS A 59 -15.51 -11.96 6.39
N HIS A 60 -14.90 -10.81 6.10
CA HIS A 60 -13.68 -10.73 5.31
C HIS A 60 -12.52 -11.45 5.99
N LEU A 61 -12.33 -11.24 7.29
CA LEU A 61 -11.30 -11.96 8.08
C LEU A 61 -11.47 -13.47 8.03
N THR A 62 -12.71 -13.99 8.06
CA THR A 62 -12.96 -15.43 7.92
C THR A 62 -12.43 -15.97 6.59
N THR A 63 -12.60 -15.22 5.50
CA THR A 63 -12.05 -15.60 4.19
C THR A 63 -10.51 -15.58 4.22
N LEU A 64 -9.89 -14.54 4.83
CA LEU A 64 -8.44 -14.41 4.92
C LEU A 64 -7.80 -15.46 5.83
N GLN A 65 -8.51 -15.98 6.83
CA GLN A 65 -8.03 -17.04 7.73
C GLN A 65 -7.77 -18.37 6.99
N ALA A 66 -8.41 -18.60 5.86
CA ALA A 66 -8.18 -19.78 5.02
C ALA A 66 -6.80 -19.73 4.34
N ILE A 67 -6.23 -18.55 4.13
CA ILE A 67 -4.92 -18.36 3.48
C ILE A 67 -3.83 -18.67 4.50
N LYS A 68 -3.11 -19.78 4.30
CA LYS A 68 -2.02 -20.26 5.17
C LYS A 68 -0.67 -20.17 4.48
N ALA A 69 -0.66 -20.19 3.16
CA ALA A 69 0.50 -20.04 2.33
C ALA A 69 0.16 -19.16 1.13
N PHE A 70 1.14 -18.47 0.59
CA PHE A 70 0.98 -17.63 -0.60
C PHE A 70 2.33 -17.36 -1.27
N HIS A 71 2.25 -17.01 -2.54
CA HIS A 71 3.38 -16.48 -3.30
C HIS A 71 3.07 -15.05 -3.75
N VAL A 72 3.91 -14.09 -3.32
CA VAL A 72 3.81 -12.67 -3.68
C VAL A 72 4.95 -12.29 -4.62
N LYS A 73 4.61 -11.63 -5.72
CA LYS A 73 5.54 -10.91 -6.58
C LYS A 73 5.16 -9.43 -6.65
N GLY A 74 6.15 -8.57 -6.54
CA GLY A 74 5.86 -7.14 -6.53
C GLY A 74 7.09 -6.25 -6.45
N ARG A 75 6.87 -5.06 -5.96
CA ARG A 75 7.92 -4.07 -5.77
C ARG A 75 7.94 -3.60 -4.33
N ILE A 76 9.13 -3.44 -3.80
CA ILE A 76 9.36 -2.91 -2.47
C ILE A 76 10.22 -1.65 -2.56
N GLY A 77 9.83 -0.60 -1.84
CA GLY A 77 10.63 0.58 -1.59
C GLY A 77 10.83 0.74 -0.10
N VAL A 78 12.05 0.93 0.34
CA VAL A 78 12.41 1.14 1.74
C VAL A 78 13.13 2.46 1.85
N GLN A 79 12.76 3.27 2.83
CA GLN A 79 13.42 4.55 3.14
C GLN A 79 13.72 4.63 4.63
N THR A 80 14.97 4.83 4.96
CA THR A 80 15.45 5.18 6.30
C THR A 80 15.97 6.60 6.31
N LYS A 81 16.44 7.07 7.47
CA LYS A 81 17.11 8.39 7.56
C LYS A 81 18.46 8.42 6.83
N GLN A 82 19.13 7.28 6.68
CA GLN A 82 20.49 7.19 6.11
C GLN A 82 20.51 6.68 4.68
N GLN A 83 19.56 5.79 4.33
CA GLN A 83 19.62 5.12 3.04
C GLN A 83 18.22 4.74 2.54
N GLY A 84 18.13 4.42 1.26
CA GLY A 84 16.93 3.91 0.63
C GLY A 84 17.25 2.71 -0.27
N PHE A 85 16.27 1.85 -0.43
CA PHE A 85 16.27 0.74 -1.37
C PHE A 85 14.98 0.76 -2.17
N SER A 86 15.07 0.43 -3.46
CA SER A 86 13.89 0.20 -4.30
C SER A 86 14.19 -0.95 -5.24
N GLY A 87 13.27 -1.90 -5.34
CA GLY A 87 13.51 -3.07 -6.18
C GLY A 87 12.31 -4.00 -6.28
N GLY A 88 12.57 -5.19 -6.80
CA GLY A 88 11.62 -6.29 -6.85
C GLY A 88 11.62 -7.10 -5.56
N ILE A 89 10.50 -7.71 -5.25
CA ILE A 89 10.35 -8.73 -4.22
C ILE A 89 9.65 -9.95 -4.81
N ASP A 90 10.18 -11.13 -4.51
CA ASP A 90 9.58 -12.42 -4.76
C ASP A 90 9.56 -13.16 -3.42
N TRP A 91 8.37 -13.46 -2.90
CA TRP A 91 8.20 -13.97 -1.55
C TRP A 91 7.24 -15.15 -1.53
N GLN A 92 7.76 -16.30 -1.16
CA GLN A 92 6.98 -17.49 -0.85
C GLN A 92 6.81 -17.58 0.67
N HIS A 93 5.58 -17.59 1.12
CA HIS A 93 5.20 -17.74 2.53
C HIS A 93 4.49 -19.04 2.76
N ALA A 94 4.90 -19.75 3.80
CA ALA A 94 4.15 -20.83 4.43
C ALA A 94 4.28 -20.71 5.95
N THR A 95 3.40 -21.36 6.70
CA THR A 95 3.36 -21.27 8.17
C THR A 95 4.72 -21.51 8.84
N ALA A 96 5.50 -22.47 8.32
CA ALA A 96 6.80 -22.84 8.89
C ALA A 96 7.98 -22.22 8.13
N LYS A 97 7.78 -21.57 6.99
CA LYS A 97 8.89 -21.12 6.15
C LYS A 97 8.53 -19.85 5.37
N ASP A 98 9.50 -18.96 5.25
CA ASP A 98 9.48 -17.87 4.28
C ASP A 98 10.75 -17.95 3.44
N ASP A 99 10.57 -17.77 2.13
CA ASP A 99 11.65 -17.57 1.16
C ASP A 99 11.42 -16.23 0.47
N ILE A 100 12.29 -15.26 0.72
CA ILE A 100 12.18 -13.90 0.16
C ILE A 100 13.43 -13.64 -0.67
N ALA A 101 13.23 -13.26 -1.94
CA ALA A 101 14.29 -12.76 -2.80
C ALA A 101 14.06 -11.28 -3.10
N LEU A 102 15.10 -10.46 -2.92
CA LEU A 102 15.10 -9.03 -3.22
C LEU A 102 15.96 -8.79 -4.46
N TYR A 103 15.42 -7.99 -5.38
CA TYR A 103 16.06 -7.70 -6.66
C TYR A 103 16.30 -6.20 -6.82
N SER A 104 17.41 -5.84 -7.44
CA SER A 104 17.65 -4.46 -7.87
C SER A 104 16.66 -4.05 -8.97
N PRO A 105 16.53 -2.74 -9.29
CA PRO A 105 15.71 -2.28 -10.42
C PRO A 105 16.11 -2.88 -11.77
N LEU A 106 17.35 -3.32 -11.90
CA LEU A 106 17.89 -3.96 -13.12
C LEU A 106 17.72 -5.50 -13.12
N GLY A 107 17.05 -6.06 -12.10
CA GLY A 107 16.73 -7.49 -12.02
C GLY A 107 17.80 -8.36 -11.37
N GLY A 108 18.96 -7.81 -10.99
CA GLY A 108 19.97 -8.57 -10.23
C GLY A 108 19.50 -8.83 -8.79
N GLN A 109 19.66 -10.06 -8.29
CA GLN A 109 19.35 -10.37 -6.89
C GLN A 109 20.35 -9.69 -5.96
N VAL A 110 19.84 -8.96 -4.96
CA VAL A 110 20.67 -8.21 -3.99
C VAL A 110 20.72 -8.90 -2.63
N ALA A 111 19.68 -9.65 -2.28
CA ALA A 111 19.65 -10.46 -1.07
C ALA A 111 18.59 -11.55 -1.19
N SER A 112 18.74 -12.61 -0.41
CA SER A 112 17.66 -13.54 -0.08
C SER A 112 17.58 -13.71 1.43
N VAL A 113 16.35 -13.90 1.92
CA VAL A 113 16.05 -14.17 3.34
C VAL A 113 15.25 -15.45 3.41
N GLU A 114 15.75 -16.43 4.16
CA GLU A 114 15.05 -17.65 4.47
C GLU A 114 14.74 -17.67 5.97
N ARG A 115 13.46 -17.85 6.33
CA ARG A 115 13.03 -18.05 7.70
C ARG A 115 12.54 -19.49 7.87
N THR A 116 13.04 -20.14 8.90
CA THR A 116 12.52 -21.41 9.41
C THR A 116 12.10 -21.22 10.90
N PRO A 117 11.50 -22.22 11.55
CA PRO A 117 11.21 -22.15 12.97
C PRO A 117 12.45 -21.98 13.86
N GLU A 118 13.62 -22.40 13.40
CA GLU A 118 14.85 -22.42 14.17
C GLU A 118 15.68 -21.15 14.01
N LYS A 119 15.64 -20.54 12.83
CA LYS A 119 16.50 -19.39 12.48
C LYS A 119 16.04 -18.65 11.26
N VAL A 120 16.57 -17.45 11.11
CA VAL A 120 16.52 -16.68 9.86
C VAL A 120 17.92 -16.61 9.28
N THR A 121 18.05 -16.84 7.98
CA THR A 121 19.31 -16.77 7.23
C THR A 121 19.16 -15.74 6.10
N LEU A 122 20.14 -14.84 5.96
CA LEU A 122 20.23 -13.90 4.85
C LEU A 122 21.50 -14.18 4.06
N VAL A 123 21.37 -14.20 2.74
CA VAL A 123 22.50 -14.25 1.80
C VAL A 123 22.52 -12.99 0.98
N ASP A 124 23.64 -12.28 0.98
CA ASP A 124 23.82 -11.03 0.22
C ASP A 124 24.18 -11.30 -1.27
N ALA A 125 24.27 -10.24 -2.08
CA ALA A 125 24.61 -10.32 -3.50
C ALA A 125 26.03 -10.91 -3.77
N LYS A 126 26.91 -10.97 -2.77
CA LYS A 126 28.26 -11.53 -2.86
C LYS A 126 28.31 -12.99 -2.42
N GLY A 127 27.19 -13.55 -1.96
CA GLY A 127 27.10 -14.91 -1.45
C GLY A 127 27.49 -15.03 0.03
N ASN A 128 27.71 -13.93 0.75
CA ASN A 128 27.97 -14.00 2.19
C ASN A 128 26.67 -14.36 2.92
N SER A 129 26.74 -15.36 3.77
CA SER A 129 25.62 -15.85 4.56
C SER A 129 25.72 -15.39 6.01
N MET A 130 24.63 -14.88 6.54
CA MET A 130 24.47 -14.49 7.94
C MET A 130 23.20 -15.10 8.49
N SER A 131 23.19 -15.43 9.80
CA SER A 131 22.00 -15.98 10.44
C SER A 131 21.76 -15.33 11.81
N ALA A 132 20.49 -15.23 12.18
CA ALA A 132 20.06 -14.75 13.49
C ALA A 132 18.79 -15.50 13.94
N ALA A 133 18.37 -15.25 15.17
CA ALA A 133 17.11 -15.81 15.69
C ALA A 133 15.86 -15.12 15.11
N ASP A 134 15.98 -13.85 14.69
CA ASP A 134 14.87 -13.06 14.16
C ASP A 134 15.30 -12.28 12.90
N ALA A 135 14.30 -11.96 12.07
CA ALA A 135 14.51 -11.30 10.78
C ALA A 135 14.85 -9.81 10.94
N GLU A 136 14.29 -9.15 11.92
CA GLU A 136 14.45 -7.72 12.18
C GLU A 136 15.92 -7.40 12.51
N THR A 137 16.51 -8.13 13.45
CA THR A 137 17.92 -8.00 13.84
C THR A 137 18.85 -8.33 12.66
N LEU A 138 18.56 -9.42 11.95
CA LEU A 138 19.38 -9.86 10.83
C LEU A 138 19.38 -8.85 9.69
N THR A 139 18.20 -8.40 9.26
CA THR A 139 18.08 -7.45 8.15
C THR A 139 18.57 -6.06 8.53
N GLN A 140 18.42 -5.64 9.79
CA GLN A 140 19.02 -4.40 10.29
C GLN A 140 20.54 -4.41 10.14
N SER A 141 21.21 -5.51 10.50
CA SER A 141 22.66 -5.62 10.41
C SER A 141 23.17 -5.77 8.98
N ALA A 142 22.45 -6.51 8.14
CA ALA A 142 22.86 -6.84 6.78
C ALA A 142 22.46 -5.79 5.74
N LEU A 143 21.24 -5.24 5.86
CA LEU A 143 20.63 -4.33 4.90
C LEU A 143 20.51 -2.90 5.42
N GLY A 144 20.71 -2.67 6.73
CA GLY A 144 20.60 -1.38 7.38
C GLY A 144 19.16 -0.93 7.68
N TRP A 145 18.18 -1.82 7.56
CA TRP A 145 16.79 -1.59 7.90
C TRP A 145 16.13 -2.89 8.35
N GLN A 146 15.07 -2.76 9.16
CA GLN A 146 14.35 -3.90 9.72
C GLN A 146 13.23 -4.36 8.77
N LEU A 147 13.19 -5.67 8.49
CA LEU A 147 12.07 -6.31 7.80
C LEU A 147 11.14 -6.92 8.87
N PRO A 148 9.91 -6.39 9.08
CA PRO A 148 9.00 -6.86 10.12
C PRO A 148 8.32 -8.16 9.70
N LEU A 149 9.10 -9.22 9.49
CA LEU A 149 8.65 -10.45 8.85
C LEU A 149 7.55 -11.16 9.65
N ALA A 150 7.59 -11.05 10.99
CA ALA A 150 6.60 -11.67 11.86
C ALA A 150 5.17 -11.18 11.60
N GLY A 151 4.98 -9.85 11.40
CA GLY A 151 3.67 -9.28 11.11
C GLY A 151 3.36 -9.16 9.63
N LEU A 152 4.40 -9.02 8.79
CA LEU A 152 4.25 -8.71 7.37
C LEU A 152 3.43 -9.74 6.61
N ALA A 153 3.54 -11.03 6.97
CA ALA A 153 2.79 -12.12 6.34
C ALA A 153 1.27 -11.96 6.50
N ASP A 154 0.83 -11.45 7.63
CA ASP A 154 -0.58 -11.17 7.90
C ASP A 154 -1.00 -9.83 7.28
N TRP A 155 -0.16 -8.80 7.41
CA TRP A 155 -0.47 -7.47 6.89
C TRP A 155 -0.58 -7.43 5.38
N VAL A 156 0.27 -8.18 4.66
CA VAL A 156 0.25 -8.21 3.18
C VAL A 156 -1.05 -8.77 2.61
N ILE A 157 -1.74 -9.64 3.35
CA ILE A 157 -3.05 -10.18 2.97
C ILE A 157 -4.23 -9.42 3.61
N GLY A 158 -3.95 -8.37 4.41
CA GLY A 158 -4.98 -7.48 4.97
C GLY A 158 -5.62 -7.95 6.25
N ARG A 159 -4.92 -8.70 7.08
CA ARG A 159 -5.39 -9.10 8.41
C ARG A 159 -4.40 -8.67 9.50
N PRO A 160 -4.89 -8.39 10.73
CA PRO A 160 -4.01 -8.17 11.88
C PRO A 160 -3.20 -9.44 12.19
N TYR A 161 -1.93 -9.25 12.54
CA TYR A 161 -1.08 -10.33 13.04
C TYR A 161 -1.53 -10.75 14.44
N VAL A 162 -1.54 -12.04 14.69
CA VAL A 162 -1.82 -12.61 16.02
C VAL A 162 -0.55 -13.32 16.50
N ALA A 163 0.13 -12.71 17.46
CA ALA A 163 1.28 -13.33 18.10
C ALA A 163 0.81 -14.55 18.90
N CYS A 164 1.22 -15.73 18.46
CA CYS A 164 1.03 -16.96 19.24
C CYS A 164 2.20 -17.07 20.21
N ALA A 165 1.94 -17.01 21.51
CA ALA A 165 2.97 -17.29 22.50
C ALA A 165 3.51 -18.71 22.29
N ALA A 166 4.82 -18.83 22.12
CA ALA A 166 5.52 -20.06 21.75
C ALA A 166 5.30 -21.27 22.69
N ASN A 167 4.66 -21.06 23.86
CA ASN A 167 4.48 -22.07 24.89
C ASN A 167 3.04 -22.56 25.12
N THR A 168 2.09 -22.14 24.29
CA THR A 168 0.70 -22.62 24.43
C THR A 168 0.26 -23.23 23.11
N GLN A 169 0.17 -24.56 23.06
CA GLN A 169 -0.50 -25.32 21.99
C GLN A 169 -2.04 -25.08 21.99
N VAL A 170 -2.47 -23.91 22.40
CA VAL A 170 -3.89 -23.51 22.41
C VAL A 170 -4.15 -22.82 21.09
N ASN A 171 -5.08 -23.33 20.31
CA ASN A 171 -5.60 -22.79 19.08
C ASN A 171 -5.62 -21.25 19.09
N CYS A 172 -4.67 -20.59 18.39
CA CYS A 172 -4.63 -19.15 18.25
C CYS A 172 -5.91 -18.58 17.58
N ALA A 173 -6.67 -19.44 16.91
CA ALA A 173 -7.96 -19.08 16.32
C ALA A 173 -9.11 -18.93 17.33
N ALA A 174 -8.93 -19.34 18.59
CA ALA A 174 -10.02 -19.39 19.59
C ALA A 174 -9.92 -18.33 20.70
N ASN A 175 -8.85 -17.55 20.77
CA ASN A 175 -8.73 -16.47 21.76
C ASN A 175 -9.41 -15.17 21.30
N SER A 176 -10.71 -15.24 21.07
CA SER A 176 -11.62 -14.07 20.98
C SER A 176 -11.74 -13.32 22.33
N ASN A 177 -11.02 -13.73 23.37
CA ASN A 177 -10.97 -13.10 24.69
C ASN A 177 -9.70 -12.24 24.92
N LEU A 178 -9.04 -11.76 23.85
CA LEU A 178 -8.13 -10.63 24.01
C LEU A 178 -8.98 -9.45 24.51
N SER A 179 -8.76 -9.10 25.76
CA SER A 179 -9.40 -7.94 26.40
C SER A 179 -9.41 -6.78 25.42
N ALA A 180 -10.52 -6.07 25.32
CA ALA A 180 -10.71 -4.94 24.40
C ALA A 180 -9.64 -3.85 24.52
N SER A 181 -8.80 -3.89 25.56
CA SER A 181 -7.66 -2.99 25.80
C SER A 181 -6.41 -3.30 24.95
N ASN A 182 -6.32 -4.45 24.26
CA ASN A 182 -5.14 -4.85 23.46
C ASN A 182 -5.46 -5.12 21.97
N SER A 183 -6.67 -4.78 21.51
CA SER A 183 -6.95 -4.85 20.09
C SER A 183 -6.18 -3.75 19.37
N PRO A 184 -5.47 -4.06 18.27
CA PRO A 184 -4.77 -3.05 17.49
C PRO A 184 -5.73 -1.98 17.00
N ALA A 185 -5.30 -0.71 17.06
CA ALA A 185 -6.08 0.39 16.49
C ALA A 185 -6.19 0.19 14.98
N LYS A 186 -7.40 0.32 14.45
CA LYS A 186 -7.64 0.14 13.02
C LYS A 186 -8.78 1.01 12.53
N THR A 187 -8.79 1.31 11.24
CA THR A 187 -9.94 1.89 10.55
C THR A 187 -10.32 1.01 9.37
N LEU A 188 -11.59 1.05 9.00
CA LEU A 188 -12.14 0.21 7.93
C LEU A 188 -12.65 1.06 6.77
N ASP A 189 -12.75 0.49 5.59
CA ASP A 189 -13.52 1.05 4.49
C ASP A 189 -14.98 0.61 4.56
N ALA A 190 -15.81 1.14 3.66
CA ALA A 190 -17.23 0.81 3.60
C ALA A 190 -17.52 -0.68 3.31
N GLN A 191 -16.55 -1.43 2.82
CA GLN A 191 -16.61 -2.85 2.54
C GLN A 191 -16.03 -3.71 3.66
N GLY A 192 -15.62 -3.10 4.79
CA GLY A 192 -15.05 -3.79 5.93
C GLY A 192 -13.58 -4.21 5.76
N LYS A 193 -12.88 -3.70 4.73
CA LYS A 193 -11.44 -3.95 4.58
C LYS A 193 -10.64 -2.94 5.40
N LEU A 194 -9.44 -3.32 5.84
CA LEU A 194 -8.56 -2.42 6.58
C LEU A 194 -8.17 -1.20 5.73
N ARG A 195 -8.22 -0.02 6.32
CA ARG A 195 -7.66 1.23 5.80
C ARG A 195 -6.38 1.57 6.51
N THR A 196 -6.38 1.47 7.83
CA THR A 196 -5.20 1.61 8.66
C THR A 196 -5.17 0.52 9.70
N LEU A 197 -3.98 0.20 10.17
CA LEU A 197 -3.74 -0.73 11.28
C LEU A 197 -2.49 -0.27 12.03
N ASP A 198 -2.62 -0.09 13.34
CA ASP A 198 -1.47 0.18 14.22
C ASP A 198 -1.17 -1.07 15.03
N GLN A 199 -0.02 -1.69 14.77
CA GLN A 199 0.36 -2.94 15.43
C GLN A 199 1.88 -3.06 15.53
N ASP A 200 2.36 -3.53 16.70
CA ASP A 200 3.76 -3.84 16.99
C ASP A 200 4.74 -2.69 16.63
N GLY A 201 4.31 -1.44 16.85
CA GLY A 201 5.09 -0.24 16.56
C GLY A 201 5.11 0.15 15.09
N TRP A 202 4.31 -0.51 14.26
CA TRP A 202 4.09 -0.17 12.87
C TRP A 202 2.72 0.47 12.66
N HIS A 203 2.71 1.52 11.84
CA HIS A 203 1.51 2.08 11.25
C HIS A 203 1.40 1.61 9.81
N ILE A 204 0.36 0.85 9.50
CA ILE A 204 0.11 0.29 8.18
C ILE A 204 -1.05 1.01 7.52
N GLU A 205 -0.84 1.58 6.33
CA GLU A 205 -1.88 2.17 5.49
C GLU A 205 -2.14 1.29 4.28
N TYR A 206 -3.38 0.86 4.11
CA TYR A 206 -3.86 0.11 2.95
C TYR A 206 -4.41 1.07 1.90
N GLN A 207 -3.60 1.41 0.91
CA GLN A 207 -3.94 2.42 -0.10
C GLN A 207 -4.87 1.86 -1.17
N GLU A 208 -4.58 0.65 -1.63
CA GLU A 208 -5.30 0.02 -2.72
C GLU A 208 -5.52 -1.46 -2.44
N TYR A 209 -6.66 -1.96 -2.91
CA TYR A 209 -7.01 -3.38 -2.94
C TYR A 209 -7.27 -3.81 -4.38
N ALA A 210 -6.90 -5.03 -4.71
CA ALA A 210 -7.21 -5.66 -5.98
C ALA A 210 -7.84 -7.04 -5.76
N GLN A 211 -8.55 -7.52 -6.75
CA GLN A 211 -9.08 -8.86 -6.74
C GLN A 211 -8.01 -9.82 -7.30
N PHE A 212 -7.58 -10.74 -6.45
CA PHE A 212 -6.70 -11.85 -6.83
C PHE A 212 -7.52 -13.15 -6.70
N ASN A 213 -7.72 -13.84 -7.81
CA ASN A 213 -8.72 -14.89 -7.93
C ASN A 213 -10.11 -14.33 -7.50
N GLU A 214 -10.72 -14.88 -6.46
CA GLU A 214 -12.03 -14.44 -5.94
C GLU A 214 -11.92 -13.59 -4.66
N THR A 215 -10.69 -13.32 -4.18
CA THR A 215 -10.46 -12.65 -2.90
C THR A 215 -9.88 -11.25 -3.12
N TRP A 216 -10.46 -10.27 -2.41
CA TRP A 216 -9.91 -8.91 -2.35
C TRP A 216 -8.76 -8.86 -1.36
N LEU A 217 -7.55 -8.61 -1.88
CA LEU A 217 -6.32 -8.49 -1.10
C LEU A 217 -5.67 -7.12 -1.33
N PRO A 218 -4.86 -6.63 -0.37
CA PRO A 218 -4.12 -5.39 -0.56
C PRO A 218 -3.19 -5.47 -1.77
N SER A 219 -3.21 -4.46 -2.62
CA SER A 219 -2.30 -4.33 -3.76
C SER A 219 -1.25 -3.24 -3.55
N LYS A 220 -1.48 -2.33 -2.57
CA LYS A 220 -0.53 -1.29 -2.23
C LYS A 220 -0.64 -0.90 -0.77
N LEU A 221 0.48 -1.03 -0.07
CA LEU A 221 0.59 -0.77 1.36
C LEU A 221 1.75 0.19 1.63
N TYR A 222 1.57 1.03 2.66
CA TYR A 222 2.65 1.76 3.31
C TYR A 222 2.75 1.29 4.76
N LEU A 223 3.96 0.97 5.19
CA LEU A 223 4.27 0.59 6.55
C LEU A 223 5.28 1.60 7.09
N THR A 224 4.96 2.23 8.18
CA THR A 224 5.78 3.27 8.80
C THR A 224 6.10 2.88 10.24
N SER A 225 7.36 2.95 10.60
CA SER A 225 7.86 2.88 11.98
C SER A 225 8.71 4.11 12.29
N GLN A 226 9.28 4.21 13.49
CA GLN A 226 10.09 5.37 13.90
C GLN A 226 11.27 5.65 12.96
N ASN A 227 11.85 4.64 12.33
CA ASN A 227 13.09 4.75 11.58
C ASN A 227 13.01 4.26 10.13
N VAL A 228 11.91 3.60 9.75
CA VAL A 228 11.77 2.95 8.45
C VAL A 228 10.39 3.22 7.87
N ASN A 229 10.36 3.58 6.60
CA ASN A 229 9.15 3.60 5.78
C ASN A 229 9.28 2.54 4.69
N ILE A 230 8.30 1.67 4.58
CA ILE A 230 8.24 0.63 3.56
C ILE A 230 7.01 0.86 2.69
N LYS A 231 7.21 0.90 1.39
CA LYS A 231 6.13 0.86 0.39
C LYS A 231 6.16 -0.50 -0.28
N LEU A 232 5.06 -1.22 -0.23
CA LEU A 232 4.90 -2.50 -0.92
C LEU A 232 3.80 -2.38 -1.98
N ILE A 233 4.13 -2.76 -3.22
CA ILE A 233 3.20 -2.89 -4.34
C ILE A 233 3.15 -4.36 -4.71
N VAL A 234 2.01 -4.99 -4.44
CA VAL A 234 1.73 -6.39 -4.78
C VAL A 234 1.19 -6.43 -6.21
N GLN A 235 1.97 -6.97 -7.13
CA GLN A 235 1.58 -7.14 -8.53
C GLN A 235 0.85 -8.45 -8.76
N HIS A 236 1.30 -9.49 -8.09
CA HIS A 236 0.69 -10.81 -8.10
C HIS A 236 0.72 -11.40 -6.69
N ILE A 237 -0.37 -12.02 -6.30
CA ILE A 237 -0.44 -12.86 -5.11
C ILE A 237 -1.27 -14.10 -5.42
N THR A 238 -0.71 -15.25 -5.15
CA THR A 238 -1.36 -16.55 -5.35
C THR A 238 -1.46 -17.22 -4.00
N PRO A 239 -2.66 -17.28 -3.37
CA PRO A 239 -2.89 -18.12 -2.19
C PRO A 239 -2.73 -19.60 -2.54
N GLU A 240 -2.16 -20.38 -1.60
CA GLU A 240 -1.95 -21.82 -1.71
C GLU A 240 -2.69 -22.56 -0.59
#